data_890a6c68076f0de0cd7bc7968d549140
#
_entry.id   890a6c68076f0de0cd7bc7968d549140
#
_cell.length_a   1.000
_cell.length_b   1.000
_cell.length_c   1.000
_cell.angle_alpha   90.00
_cell.angle_beta   90.00
_cell.angle_gamma   90.00
#
_symmetry.space_group_name_H-M   'P 1'
#
loop_
_entity.id
_entity.type
_entity.pdbx_description
1 polymer ?
#
loop_
_entity_poly.entity_id
_entity_poly.type
_entity_poly.pdbx_seq_one_letter_code
_entity_poly.pdbx_strand_id
1 'polypeptide(L)'
;VESAKIAAVLAGYDRSRLTLCSIGSHSALEVAYGARAQGLRNLVVTARGRERTYTEHFAFRDRPVPRGCVDRVVELDAFADIMHEEIQRRLIDANVIFVPNRSFEVYLRERYTYEEIERGMRVPFFGNRGLLKAEERALRQAADGSESADQYALLQRAGIRHPRRFASASEIDRLVMVKAQHARVSFERAFFLAASPREYEETAARLIADGVLTTEALSSARIEEYALGPSVNLNFFFSPVFEELELMGTDTRRQTNLEGFRNVPPSASNALRGVAMRMEEAGHIAATILESMLEPAFAMGERFIVAARELQPPGVIGPFALQCVVTAGPPKELVCYDVSLRIPGSPGTRYTPYSAYRWGRDVSVGERIAMEIVMARDTNRLEDVLT
;
A
#
# COMPACT_ATOMS: atom_id res chain seq x y z
N VAL A 1 18.87 -2.54 -6.80
CA VAL A 1 20.19 -2.63 -6.13
C VAL A 1 20.56 -4.10 -6.10
N GLU A 2 21.74 -4.46 -6.54
CA GLU A 2 22.21 -5.85 -6.48
C GLU A 2 22.30 -6.27 -5.00
N SER A 3 21.86 -7.47 -4.68
CA SER A 3 21.93 -8.05 -3.33
C SER A 3 23.31 -7.89 -2.69
N ALA A 4 24.37 -8.00 -3.46
CA ALA A 4 25.76 -7.79 -3.01
C ALA A 4 26.02 -6.36 -2.47
N LYS A 5 25.34 -5.34 -2.98
CA LYS A 5 25.51 -3.95 -2.49
C LYS A 5 24.82 -3.77 -1.14
N ILE A 6 23.67 -4.38 -0.94
CA ILE A 6 22.97 -4.34 0.36
C ILE A 6 23.75 -5.14 1.39
N ALA A 7 24.25 -6.32 1.06
CA ALA A 7 25.12 -7.10 1.94
C ALA A 7 26.36 -6.30 2.37
N ALA A 8 27.01 -5.55 1.46
CA ALA A 8 28.15 -4.70 1.78
C ALA A 8 27.79 -3.56 2.75
N VAL A 9 26.61 -2.94 2.61
CA VAL A 9 26.12 -1.92 3.55
C VAL A 9 25.86 -2.55 4.92
N LEU A 10 25.17 -3.69 4.96
CA LEU A 10 24.84 -4.40 6.21
C LEU A 10 26.07 -4.90 6.95
N ALA A 11 27.16 -5.22 6.25
CA ALA A 11 28.43 -5.59 6.88
C ALA A 11 29.04 -4.46 7.70
N GLY A 12 28.72 -3.19 7.38
CA GLY A 12 29.12 -2.01 8.15
C GLY A 12 28.19 -1.64 9.30
N TYR A 13 27.04 -2.31 9.44
CA TYR A 13 26.07 -1.97 10.46
C TYR A 13 26.41 -2.55 11.84
N ASP A 14 26.23 -1.72 12.87
CA ASP A 14 26.10 -2.21 14.23
C ASP A 14 24.71 -2.81 14.44
N ARG A 15 24.64 -4.13 14.39
CA ARG A 15 23.38 -4.89 14.50
C ARG A 15 22.68 -4.71 15.86
N SER A 16 23.38 -4.26 16.89
CA SER A 16 22.76 -3.94 18.19
C SER A 16 22.03 -2.60 18.18
N ARG A 17 22.25 -1.77 17.15
CA ARG A 17 21.76 -0.39 17.04
C ARG A 17 20.92 -0.14 15.79
N LEU A 18 20.26 -1.16 15.27
CA LEU A 18 19.38 -1.02 14.11
C LEU A 18 18.30 0.04 14.37
N THR A 19 18.04 0.83 13.35
CA THR A 19 17.08 1.94 13.39
C THR A 19 16.05 1.75 12.30
N LEU A 20 14.77 1.60 12.63
CA LEU A 20 13.71 1.59 11.63
C LEU A 20 13.38 3.00 11.18
N CYS A 21 13.26 3.19 9.89
CA CYS A 21 12.95 4.49 9.30
C CYS A 21 11.78 4.40 8.34
N SER A 22 10.92 5.41 8.35
CA SER A 22 9.86 5.58 7.34
C SER A 22 9.66 7.05 7.03
N ILE A 23 9.05 7.35 5.87
CA ILE A 23 8.60 8.70 5.55
C ILE A 23 7.43 9.10 6.46
N GLY A 24 7.48 10.30 7.00
CA GLY A 24 6.50 10.89 7.90
C GLY A 24 5.16 11.16 7.24
N SER A 25 4.41 10.10 7.03
CA SER A 25 3.05 10.07 6.50
C SER A 25 2.50 8.66 6.67
N HIS A 26 1.21 8.46 6.38
CA HIS A 26 0.57 7.16 6.34
C HIS A 26 0.84 6.34 7.64
N SER A 27 1.68 5.29 7.57
CA SER A 27 1.93 4.34 8.67
C SER A 27 3.22 4.63 9.46
N ALA A 28 3.82 5.82 9.34
CA ALA A 28 5.08 6.12 10.00
C ALA A 28 5.03 6.00 11.54
N LEU A 29 3.92 6.41 12.15
CA LEU A 29 3.73 6.25 13.60
C LEU A 29 3.63 4.79 14.01
N GLU A 30 3.01 3.96 13.18
CA GLU A 30 2.88 2.53 13.43
C GLU A 30 4.25 1.81 13.37
N VAL A 31 5.10 2.20 12.41
CA VAL A 31 6.49 1.71 12.30
C VAL A 31 7.30 2.16 13.52
N ALA A 32 7.20 3.44 13.90
CA ALA A 32 7.92 3.97 15.05
C ALA A 32 7.48 3.29 16.37
N TYR A 33 6.17 3.09 16.54
CA TYR A 33 5.61 2.36 17.68
C TYR A 33 6.14 0.93 17.74
N GLY A 34 6.07 0.20 16.62
CA GLY A 34 6.53 -1.18 16.53
C GLY A 34 8.02 -1.33 16.79
N ALA A 35 8.85 -0.42 16.27
CA ALA A 35 10.28 -0.40 16.55
C ALA A 35 10.55 -0.32 18.07
N ARG A 36 9.91 0.62 18.75
CA ARG A 36 10.06 0.76 20.21
C ARG A 36 9.56 -0.45 20.98
N ALA A 37 8.43 -1.01 20.58
CA ALA A 37 7.87 -2.20 21.23
C ALA A 37 8.84 -3.40 21.20
N GLN A 38 9.73 -3.43 20.19
CA GLN A 38 10.74 -4.48 20.00
C GLN A 38 12.17 -4.03 20.39
N GLY A 39 12.31 -2.90 21.10
CA GLY A 39 13.61 -2.40 21.56
C GLY A 39 14.52 -1.87 20.45
N LEU A 40 14.00 -1.65 19.25
CA LEU A 40 14.73 -1.00 18.16
C LEU A 40 14.60 0.52 18.25
N ARG A 41 15.58 1.21 17.69
CA ARG A 41 15.50 2.66 17.46
C ARG A 41 14.58 2.97 16.30
N ASN A 42 14.09 4.20 16.25
CA ASN A 42 13.35 4.65 15.07
C ASN A 42 13.70 6.09 14.68
N LEU A 43 13.43 6.38 13.41
CA LEU A 43 13.65 7.65 12.78
C LEU A 43 12.53 7.91 11.78
N VAL A 44 11.95 9.10 11.81
CA VAL A 44 10.94 9.52 10.82
C VAL A 44 11.54 10.61 9.93
N VAL A 45 11.50 10.43 8.62
CA VAL A 45 11.89 11.45 7.65
C VAL A 45 10.66 12.28 7.30
N THR A 46 10.71 13.59 7.50
CA THR A 46 9.61 14.51 7.24
C THR A 46 10.00 15.57 6.19
N ALA A 47 9.02 16.13 5.52
CA ALA A 47 9.19 17.38 4.77
C ALA A 47 8.87 18.57 5.69
N ARG A 48 9.51 19.71 5.45
CA ARG A 48 9.30 20.97 6.18
C ARG A 48 7.81 21.32 6.25
N GLY A 49 7.35 21.69 7.45
CA GLY A 49 5.95 22.02 7.74
C GLY A 49 5.07 20.81 8.05
N ARG A 50 5.61 19.58 8.03
CA ARG A 50 4.89 18.33 8.38
C ARG A 50 5.50 17.59 9.56
N GLU A 51 6.46 18.19 10.25
CA GLU A 51 7.24 17.59 11.34
C GLU A 51 6.51 17.55 12.68
N ARG A 52 5.58 18.50 12.96
CA ARG A 52 4.99 18.69 14.29
C ARG A 52 4.32 17.45 14.88
N THR A 53 3.68 16.65 14.04
CA THR A 53 3.10 15.36 14.47
C THR A 53 4.14 14.48 15.16
N TYR A 54 5.37 14.45 14.64
CA TYR A 54 6.44 13.56 15.07
C TYR A 54 7.35 14.19 16.13
N THR A 55 7.59 15.50 16.06
CA THR A 55 8.50 16.23 16.96
C THR A 55 7.81 16.73 18.24
N GLU A 56 6.50 16.99 18.18
CA GLU A 56 5.74 17.55 19.30
C GLU A 56 4.77 16.53 19.90
N HIS A 57 3.86 15.97 19.09
CA HIS A 57 2.74 15.18 19.60
C HIS A 57 3.14 13.74 19.94
N PHE A 58 3.94 13.09 19.09
CA PHE A 58 4.35 11.69 19.24
C PHE A 58 5.84 11.50 19.48
N ALA A 59 6.60 12.58 19.70
CA ALA A 59 8.00 12.47 20.13
C ALA A 59 8.10 11.69 21.44
N PHE A 60 9.06 10.76 21.50
CA PHE A 60 9.31 10.03 22.73
C PHE A 60 9.86 10.94 23.82
N ARG A 61 9.29 10.84 25.01
CA ARG A 61 9.70 11.54 26.23
C ARG A 61 9.66 10.56 27.38
N ASP A 62 10.78 10.44 28.08
CA ASP A 62 10.92 9.49 29.18
C ASP A 62 10.26 10.02 30.48
N ARG A 63 10.30 11.32 30.72
CA ARG A 63 9.81 11.93 31.97
C ARG A 63 8.58 12.82 31.74
N PRO A 64 7.69 12.96 32.73
CA PRO A 64 7.61 12.28 34.04
C PRO A 64 7.22 10.81 33.94
N VAL A 65 6.62 10.38 32.80
CA VAL A 65 6.31 8.99 32.45
C VAL A 65 6.66 8.77 30.98
N PRO A 66 7.11 7.55 30.59
CA PRO A 66 7.37 7.23 29.19
C PRO A 66 6.12 7.44 28.32
N ARG A 67 6.24 8.25 27.27
CA ARG A 67 5.16 8.53 26.32
C ARG A 67 5.70 8.91 24.96
N GLY A 68 4.87 8.74 23.91
CA GLY A 68 5.27 8.93 22.52
C GLY A 68 6.05 7.72 21.99
N CYS A 69 6.27 7.71 20.69
CA CYS A 69 6.94 6.57 20.03
C CYS A 69 8.07 6.98 19.09
N VAL A 70 8.19 8.25 18.71
CA VAL A 70 9.18 8.72 17.75
C VAL A 70 10.45 9.15 18.47
N ASP A 71 11.58 8.47 18.18
CA ASP A 71 12.87 8.78 18.81
C ASP A 71 13.57 9.95 18.13
N ARG A 72 13.58 9.99 16.80
CA ARG A 72 14.27 11.01 16.01
C ARG A 72 13.49 11.40 14.76
N VAL A 73 13.68 12.63 14.33
CA VAL A 73 13.14 13.16 13.08
C VAL A 73 14.28 13.73 12.24
N VAL A 74 14.24 13.48 10.93
CA VAL A 74 15.08 14.13 9.93
C VAL A 74 14.17 14.94 9.05
N GLU A 75 14.30 16.27 9.09
CA GLU A 75 13.55 17.19 8.26
C GLU A 75 14.29 17.44 6.94
N LEU A 76 13.57 17.35 5.84
CA LEU A 76 14.03 17.63 4.49
C LEU A 76 13.20 18.79 3.91
N ASP A 77 13.70 19.46 2.87
CA ASP A 77 12.89 20.46 2.15
C ASP A 77 11.76 19.79 1.36
N ALA A 78 12.02 18.61 0.76
CA ALA A 78 11.03 17.76 0.14
C ALA A 78 11.32 16.29 0.42
N PHE A 79 10.29 15.43 0.45
CA PHE A 79 10.49 14.00 0.69
C PHE A 79 11.41 13.33 -0.35
N ALA A 80 11.39 13.80 -1.59
CA ALA A 80 12.25 13.29 -2.66
C ALA A 80 13.74 13.51 -2.40
N ASP A 81 14.12 14.46 -1.53
CA ASP A 81 15.51 14.72 -1.17
C ASP A 81 16.16 13.58 -0.37
N ILE A 82 15.36 12.60 0.09
CA ILE A 82 15.88 11.35 0.67
C ILE A 82 16.81 10.61 -0.31
N MET A 83 16.66 10.85 -1.61
CA MET A 83 17.52 10.26 -2.66
C MET A 83 18.89 10.92 -2.76
N HIS A 84 19.11 12.08 -2.13
CA HIS A 84 20.41 12.74 -2.15
C HIS A 84 21.46 11.91 -1.40
N GLU A 85 22.65 11.84 -1.98
CA GLU A 85 23.74 10.99 -1.45
C GLU A 85 24.08 11.29 0.00
N GLU A 86 24.12 12.56 0.38
CA GLU A 86 24.41 12.99 1.75
C GLU A 86 23.36 12.46 2.73
N ILE A 87 22.08 12.55 2.37
CA ILE A 87 20.98 12.07 3.21
C ILE A 87 21.07 10.55 3.37
N GLN A 88 21.27 9.84 2.27
CA GLN A 88 21.43 8.39 2.32
C GLN A 88 22.62 7.94 3.16
N ARG A 89 23.77 8.62 3.06
CA ARG A 89 24.92 8.34 3.91
C ARG A 89 24.58 8.54 5.39
N ARG A 90 23.91 9.65 5.76
CA ARG A 90 23.47 9.90 7.14
C ARG A 90 22.55 8.81 7.67
N LEU A 91 21.67 8.27 6.82
CA LEU A 91 20.78 7.16 7.18
C LEU A 91 21.58 5.86 7.35
N ILE A 92 22.52 5.56 6.48
CA ILE A 92 23.41 4.39 6.58
C ILE A 92 24.25 4.46 7.84
N ASP A 93 24.86 5.60 8.15
CA ASP A 93 25.67 5.83 9.37
C ASP A 93 24.84 5.67 10.65
N ALA A 94 23.51 5.85 10.55
CA ALA A 94 22.57 5.63 11.65
C ALA A 94 22.03 4.17 11.72
N ASN A 95 22.59 3.23 10.96
CA ASN A 95 22.16 1.82 10.83
C ASN A 95 20.68 1.69 10.46
N VAL A 96 20.22 2.50 9.51
CA VAL A 96 18.81 2.55 9.13
C VAL A 96 18.42 1.38 8.25
N ILE A 97 17.31 0.74 8.60
CA ILE A 97 16.50 -0.11 7.73
C ILE A 97 15.26 0.70 7.36
N PHE A 98 15.06 0.96 6.07
CA PHE A 98 13.94 1.75 5.59
C PHE A 98 12.69 0.88 5.37
N VAL A 99 11.57 1.28 5.96
CA VAL A 99 10.27 0.63 5.81
C VAL A 99 9.40 1.48 4.89
N PRO A 100 9.07 1.00 3.68
CA PRO A 100 8.28 1.75 2.72
C PRO A 100 6.81 1.85 3.15
N ASN A 101 6.21 3.00 2.91
CA ASN A 101 4.78 3.21 2.97
C ASN A 101 4.30 3.84 1.65
N ARG A 102 3.00 4.00 1.48
CA ARG A 102 2.43 4.56 0.23
C ARG A 102 3.01 5.93 -0.13
N SER A 103 3.25 6.75 0.86
CA SER A 103 3.75 8.12 0.64
C SER A 103 5.17 8.15 0.10
N PHE A 104 5.99 7.14 0.38
CA PHE A 104 7.32 7.02 -0.20
C PHE A 104 7.24 7.01 -1.74
N GLU A 105 6.43 6.13 -2.30
CA GLU A 105 6.26 6.07 -3.75
C GLU A 105 5.66 7.36 -4.31
N VAL A 106 4.56 7.84 -3.72
CA VAL A 106 3.84 9.03 -4.23
C VAL A 106 4.75 10.23 -4.32
N TYR A 107 5.50 10.55 -3.26
CA TYR A 107 6.33 11.75 -3.23
C TYR A 107 7.63 11.63 -4.02
N LEU A 108 8.24 10.42 -4.07
CA LEU A 108 9.46 10.26 -4.85
C LEU A 108 9.16 10.25 -6.34
N ARG A 109 8.00 9.71 -6.75
CA ARG A 109 7.57 9.67 -8.16
C ARG A 109 7.34 11.05 -8.78
N GLU A 110 7.25 12.09 -8.00
CA GLU A 110 7.23 13.47 -8.51
C GLU A 110 8.54 13.84 -9.22
N ARG A 111 9.68 13.22 -8.84
CA ARG A 111 11.01 13.57 -9.37
C ARG A 111 11.78 12.37 -9.97
N TYR A 112 11.47 11.15 -9.57
CA TYR A 112 12.22 9.95 -9.92
C TYR A 112 11.33 8.87 -10.54
N THR A 113 11.86 8.09 -11.47
CA THR A 113 11.24 6.86 -11.97
C THR A 113 11.38 5.73 -10.94
N TYR A 114 10.63 4.63 -11.10
CA TYR A 114 10.81 3.46 -10.22
C TYR A 114 12.20 2.87 -10.34
N GLU A 115 12.76 2.83 -11.55
CA GLU A 115 14.11 2.34 -11.82
C GLU A 115 15.17 3.20 -11.13
N GLU A 116 15.01 4.52 -11.12
CA GLU A 116 15.90 5.43 -10.40
C GLU A 116 15.80 5.26 -8.89
N ILE A 117 14.59 5.08 -8.35
CA ILE A 117 14.37 4.79 -6.92
C ILE A 117 15.01 3.45 -6.56
N GLU A 118 14.72 2.40 -7.35
CA GLU A 118 15.23 1.05 -7.11
C GLU A 118 16.77 1.01 -7.12
N ARG A 119 17.41 1.69 -8.07
CA ARG A 119 18.86 1.73 -8.21
C ARG A 119 19.55 2.71 -7.27
N GLY A 120 18.91 3.84 -7.01
CA GLY A 120 19.48 4.97 -6.26
C GLY A 120 19.33 4.85 -4.75
N MET A 121 18.33 4.16 -4.24
CA MET A 121 18.14 3.99 -2.79
C MET A 121 19.13 2.96 -2.26
N ARG A 122 20.20 3.43 -1.61
CA ARG A 122 21.29 2.58 -1.06
C ARG A 122 21.04 2.12 0.38
N VAL A 123 20.13 2.78 1.08
CA VAL A 123 19.70 2.35 2.42
C VAL A 123 19.03 0.99 2.32
N PRO A 124 19.37 -0.01 3.16
CA PRO A 124 18.68 -1.29 3.23
C PRO A 124 17.17 -1.10 3.42
N PHE A 125 16.40 -1.82 2.62
CA PHE A 125 14.97 -1.61 2.47
C PHE A 125 14.25 -2.88 2.94
N PHE A 126 13.36 -2.75 3.94
CA PHE A 126 12.54 -3.87 4.39
C PHE A 126 11.48 -4.21 3.34
N GLY A 127 11.49 -5.44 2.87
CA GLY A 127 10.62 -5.88 1.80
C GLY A 127 11.33 -5.99 0.44
N ASN A 128 10.59 -6.37 -0.57
CA ASN A 128 11.09 -6.45 -1.95
C ASN A 128 10.81 -5.14 -2.68
N ARG A 129 11.84 -4.30 -2.83
CA ARG A 129 11.71 -3.00 -3.53
C ARG A 129 11.29 -3.12 -4.99
N GLY A 130 11.63 -4.23 -5.66
CA GLY A 130 11.23 -4.50 -7.04
C GLY A 130 9.72 -4.72 -7.20
N LEU A 131 9.02 -5.11 -6.13
CA LEU A 131 7.57 -5.27 -6.15
C LEU A 131 6.80 -3.95 -6.05
N LEU A 132 7.41 -2.84 -5.60
CA LEU A 132 6.69 -1.56 -5.46
C LEU A 132 6.09 -1.09 -6.79
N LYS A 133 6.83 -1.27 -7.89
CA LYS A 133 6.34 -0.93 -9.23
C LYS A 133 5.11 -1.73 -9.67
N ALA A 134 4.90 -2.92 -9.11
CA ALA A 134 3.77 -3.77 -9.42
C ALA A 134 2.44 -3.25 -8.84
N GLU A 135 2.46 -2.30 -7.89
CA GLU A 135 1.26 -1.58 -7.45
C GLU A 135 0.70 -0.66 -8.54
N GLU A 136 1.47 -0.33 -9.57
CA GLU A 136 0.95 0.43 -10.71
C GLU A 136 -0.09 -0.39 -11.48
N ARG A 137 -1.14 0.31 -11.90
CA ARG A 137 -2.24 -0.26 -12.68
C ARG A 137 -2.11 0.00 -14.18
N ALA A 138 -1.05 0.68 -14.60
CA ALA A 138 -0.78 0.90 -16.01
C ALA A 138 -0.01 -0.30 -16.56
N LEU A 139 -0.52 -0.88 -17.66
CA LEU A 139 0.28 -1.77 -18.50
C LEU A 139 1.41 -0.94 -19.09
N ARG A 140 2.60 -1.02 -18.50
CA ARG A 140 3.83 -0.61 -19.18
C ARG A 140 4.37 -1.83 -19.89
N GLN A 141 4.55 -1.74 -21.18
CA GLN A 141 5.51 -2.63 -21.84
C GLN A 141 6.89 -2.30 -21.28
N ALA A 142 7.59 -3.30 -20.80
CA ALA A 142 9.00 -3.15 -20.50
C ALA A 142 9.76 -2.71 -21.77
N ALA A 143 10.90 -2.05 -21.61
CA ALA A 143 11.70 -1.56 -22.75
C ALA A 143 12.13 -2.68 -23.73
N ASP A 144 12.08 -3.94 -23.30
CA ASP A 144 12.35 -5.14 -24.08
C ASP A 144 11.09 -5.75 -24.73
N GLY A 145 9.91 -5.09 -24.61
CA GLY A 145 8.66 -5.57 -25.16
C GLY A 145 7.92 -6.61 -24.32
N SER A 146 8.48 -7.02 -23.16
CA SER A 146 7.81 -7.93 -22.22
C SER A 146 6.68 -7.20 -21.48
N GLU A 147 5.64 -7.94 -21.09
CA GLU A 147 4.59 -7.38 -20.21
C GLU A 147 5.19 -7.06 -18.84
N SER A 148 4.99 -5.84 -18.39
CA SER A 148 5.34 -5.46 -17.02
C SER A 148 4.53 -6.30 -16.03
N ALA A 149 5.18 -6.86 -15.00
CA ALA A 149 4.52 -7.56 -13.90
C ALA A 149 3.79 -6.55 -13.00
N ASP A 150 2.66 -6.00 -13.49
CA ASP A 150 1.76 -5.17 -12.71
C ASP A 150 0.89 -6.04 -11.76
N GLN A 151 0.10 -5.40 -10.91
CA GLN A 151 -0.76 -6.11 -9.97
C GLN A 151 -1.75 -7.08 -10.64
N TYR A 152 -2.16 -6.81 -11.89
CA TYR A 152 -3.09 -7.69 -12.61
C TYR A 152 -2.38 -8.92 -13.14
N ALA A 153 -1.14 -8.79 -13.59
CA ALA A 153 -0.31 -9.93 -13.96
C ALA A 153 -0.09 -10.85 -12.75
N LEU A 154 0.17 -10.26 -11.57
CA LEU A 154 0.29 -11.01 -10.31
C LEU A 154 -1.03 -11.72 -9.96
N LEU A 155 -2.17 -11.03 -10.00
CA LEU A 155 -3.48 -11.60 -9.70
C LEU A 155 -3.86 -12.71 -10.70
N GLN A 156 -3.60 -12.50 -11.98
CA GLN A 156 -3.86 -13.48 -13.03
C GLN A 156 -2.96 -14.72 -12.86
N ARG A 157 -1.66 -14.52 -12.62
CA ARG A 157 -0.72 -15.62 -12.37
C ARG A 157 -1.10 -16.43 -11.14
N ALA A 158 -1.59 -15.76 -10.10
CA ALA A 158 -2.08 -16.38 -8.88
C ALA A 158 -3.46 -17.07 -9.02
N GLY A 159 -4.12 -16.94 -10.17
CA GLY A 159 -5.49 -17.43 -10.36
C GLY A 159 -6.50 -16.79 -9.39
N ILE A 160 -6.28 -15.53 -9.02
CA ILE A 160 -7.16 -14.77 -8.12
C ILE A 160 -8.23 -14.06 -8.95
N ARG A 161 -9.50 -14.23 -8.55
CA ARG A 161 -10.63 -13.53 -9.15
C ARG A 161 -10.44 -12.02 -9.00
N HIS A 162 -10.40 -11.31 -10.11
CA HIS A 162 -10.32 -9.85 -10.18
C HIS A 162 -11.36 -9.29 -11.15
N PRO A 163 -11.66 -7.98 -11.13
CA PRO A 163 -12.61 -7.37 -12.05
C PRO A 163 -12.26 -7.66 -13.51
N ARG A 164 -13.26 -8.06 -14.31
CA ARG A 164 -13.10 -8.23 -15.76
C ARG A 164 -12.71 -6.89 -16.38
N ARG A 165 -11.74 -6.91 -17.29
CA ARG A 165 -11.34 -5.75 -18.08
C ARG A 165 -12.09 -5.75 -19.40
N PHE A 166 -12.41 -4.56 -19.87
CA PHE A 166 -13.00 -4.29 -21.17
C PHE A 166 -11.97 -3.57 -22.05
N ALA A 167 -11.80 -4.02 -23.28
CA ALA A 167 -10.82 -3.42 -24.19
C ALA A 167 -11.30 -2.06 -24.71
N SER A 168 -12.63 -1.87 -24.82
CA SER A 168 -13.23 -0.61 -25.28
C SER A 168 -14.59 -0.36 -24.62
N ALA A 169 -15.05 0.88 -24.71
CA ALA A 169 -16.37 1.27 -24.23
C ALA A 169 -17.50 0.52 -24.94
N SER A 170 -17.30 0.13 -26.20
CA SER A 170 -18.31 -0.62 -26.98
C SER A 170 -18.63 -2.01 -26.44
N GLU A 171 -17.73 -2.56 -25.62
CA GLU A 171 -17.89 -3.89 -25.00
C GLU A 171 -18.63 -3.85 -23.66
N ILE A 172 -19.01 -2.66 -23.16
CA ILE A 172 -19.66 -2.51 -21.87
C ILE A 172 -21.04 -3.16 -21.91
N ASP A 173 -21.18 -4.29 -21.20
CA ASP A 173 -22.41 -5.10 -21.10
C ASP A 173 -22.99 -5.12 -19.67
N ARG A 174 -22.33 -4.43 -18.71
CA ARG A 174 -22.67 -4.37 -17.31
C ARG A 174 -22.11 -3.11 -16.64
N LEU A 175 -22.42 -2.92 -15.35
CA LEU A 175 -21.83 -1.83 -14.59
C LEU A 175 -20.30 -1.95 -14.54
N VAL A 176 -19.65 -0.89 -14.99
CA VAL A 176 -18.18 -0.76 -14.98
C VAL A 176 -17.73 0.46 -14.23
N MET A 177 -16.47 0.42 -13.74
CA MET A 177 -15.73 1.56 -13.25
C MET A 177 -14.67 1.94 -14.28
N VAL A 178 -14.69 3.17 -14.71
CA VAL A 178 -13.66 3.76 -15.57
C VAL A 178 -12.63 4.47 -14.68
N LYS A 179 -11.38 4.08 -14.81
CA LYS A 179 -10.25 4.58 -13.99
C LYS A 179 -9.32 5.37 -14.90
N ALA A 180 -9.47 6.68 -14.92
CA ALA A 180 -8.64 7.59 -15.69
C ALA A 180 -7.73 8.43 -14.78
N GLN A 181 -6.67 8.99 -15.33
CA GLN A 181 -5.85 9.97 -14.63
C GLN A 181 -6.63 11.29 -14.51
N HIS A 182 -6.56 11.97 -13.36
CA HIS A 182 -7.23 13.24 -13.16
C HIS A 182 -6.52 14.35 -13.92
N ALA A 183 -7.26 15.17 -14.68
CA ALA A 183 -6.65 16.22 -15.52
C ALA A 183 -5.96 17.34 -14.71
N ARG A 184 -6.49 17.68 -13.53
CA ARG A 184 -5.98 18.79 -12.70
C ARG A 184 -4.89 18.36 -11.72
N VAL A 185 -4.82 17.07 -11.37
CA VAL A 185 -3.89 16.53 -10.38
C VAL A 185 -3.31 15.25 -10.96
N SER A 186 -2.07 15.29 -11.40
CA SER A 186 -1.44 14.24 -12.22
C SER A 186 -1.31 12.87 -11.53
N PHE A 187 -1.34 12.84 -10.20
CA PHE A 187 -1.25 11.59 -9.40
C PHE A 187 -2.59 11.14 -8.83
N GLU A 188 -3.65 11.94 -8.95
CA GLU A 188 -5.01 11.53 -8.60
C GLU A 188 -5.71 10.93 -9.82
N ARG A 189 -6.61 10.00 -9.55
CA ARG A 189 -7.40 9.34 -10.59
C ARG A 189 -8.82 9.84 -10.54
N ALA A 190 -9.38 10.10 -11.71
CA ALA A 190 -10.81 10.30 -11.87
C ALA A 190 -11.48 8.96 -12.10
N PHE A 191 -12.53 8.69 -11.33
CA PHE A 191 -13.34 7.50 -11.44
C PHE A 191 -14.76 7.89 -11.83
N PHE A 192 -15.34 7.17 -12.78
CA PHE A 192 -16.77 7.28 -13.05
C PHE A 192 -17.36 5.91 -13.36
N LEU A 193 -18.68 5.80 -13.20
CA LEU A 193 -19.43 4.57 -13.45
C LEU A 193 -20.21 4.71 -14.77
N ALA A 194 -20.36 3.59 -15.48
CA ALA A 194 -21.21 3.46 -16.64
C ALA A 194 -21.73 2.02 -16.73
N ALA A 195 -22.97 1.84 -17.17
CA ALA A 195 -23.57 0.53 -17.37
C ALA A 195 -23.80 0.19 -18.86
N SER A 196 -23.47 1.12 -19.76
CA SER A 196 -23.59 0.96 -21.20
C SER A 196 -22.57 1.85 -21.94
N PRO A 197 -22.30 1.57 -23.23
CA PRO A 197 -21.48 2.45 -24.07
C PRO A 197 -22.00 3.89 -24.10
N ARG A 198 -23.30 4.07 -24.19
CA ARG A 198 -23.93 5.39 -24.19
C ARG A 198 -23.67 6.18 -22.89
N GLU A 199 -23.88 5.56 -21.74
CA GLU A 199 -23.60 6.20 -20.44
C GLU A 199 -22.11 6.55 -20.28
N TYR A 200 -21.23 5.71 -20.83
CA TYR A 200 -19.80 6.00 -20.85
C TYR A 200 -19.51 7.28 -21.64
N GLU A 201 -20.04 7.39 -22.88
CA GLU A 201 -19.83 8.55 -23.74
C GLU A 201 -20.40 9.84 -23.13
N GLU A 202 -21.65 9.80 -22.64
CA GLU A 202 -22.31 10.94 -22.01
C GLU A 202 -21.55 11.44 -20.76
N THR A 203 -21.10 10.50 -19.92
CA THR A 203 -20.36 10.84 -18.68
C THR A 203 -18.96 11.35 -19.00
N ALA A 204 -18.24 10.72 -19.92
CA ALA A 204 -16.92 11.14 -20.36
C ALA A 204 -16.94 12.56 -20.95
N ALA A 205 -17.90 12.83 -21.86
CA ALA A 205 -18.05 14.15 -22.47
C ALA A 205 -18.29 15.25 -21.42
N ARG A 206 -19.15 14.99 -20.46
CA ARG A 206 -19.42 15.92 -19.35
C ARG A 206 -18.16 16.17 -18.52
N LEU A 207 -17.43 15.11 -18.11
CA LEU A 207 -16.21 15.27 -17.29
C LEU A 207 -15.09 15.99 -18.03
N ILE A 208 -15.00 15.84 -19.34
CA ILE A 208 -14.07 16.61 -20.18
C ILE A 208 -14.50 18.08 -20.24
N ALA A 209 -15.78 18.37 -20.46
CA ALA A 209 -16.29 19.74 -20.46
C ALA A 209 -16.09 20.45 -19.12
N ASP A 210 -16.22 19.74 -18.00
CA ASP A 210 -15.99 20.23 -16.64
C ASP A 210 -14.47 20.35 -16.30
N GLY A 211 -13.57 19.94 -17.21
CA GLY A 211 -12.12 19.95 -17.02
C GLY A 211 -11.63 18.99 -15.94
N VAL A 212 -12.39 17.95 -15.62
CA VAL A 212 -12.00 16.88 -14.71
C VAL A 212 -11.15 15.84 -15.42
N LEU A 213 -11.43 15.57 -16.70
CA LEU A 213 -10.68 14.64 -17.56
C LEU A 213 -10.14 15.37 -18.79
N THR A 214 -9.11 14.79 -19.41
CA THR A 214 -8.68 15.10 -20.77
C THR A 214 -8.97 13.93 -21.70
N THR A 215 -9.00 14.17 -23.00
CA THR A 215 -9.16 13.13 -24.01
C THR A 215 -8.01 12.11 -23.94
N GLU A 216 -6.78 12.59 -23.68
CA GLU A 216 -5.59 11.74 -23.53
C GLU A 216 -5.69 10.85 -22.29
N ALA A 217 -6.16 11.39 -21.15
CA ALA A 217 -6.38 10.63 -19.93
C ALA A 217 -7.45 9.56 -20.13
N LEU A 218 -8.51 9.88 -20.90
CA LEU A 218 -9.57 8.94 -21.21
C LEU A 218 -9.09 7.83 -22.15
N SER A 219 -8.25 8.15 -23.14
CA SER A 219 -7.72 7.15 -24.10
C SER A 219 -6.83 6.09 -23.41
N SER A 220 -6.22 6.44 -22.28
CA SER A 220 -5.43 5.53 -21.44
C SER A 220 -6.20 4.98 -20.24
N ALA A 221 -7.50 5.30 -20.14
CA ALA A 221 -8.33 4.87 -19.04
C ALA A 221 -8.56 3.35 -19.06
N ARG A 222 -8.62 2.78 -17.86
CA ARG A 222 -8.97 1.37 -17.68
C ARG A 222 -10.45 1.24 -17.41
N ILE A 223 -11.12 0.39 -18.18
CA ILE A 223 -12.53 0.05 -17.99
C ILE A 223 -12.58 -1.32 -17.32
N GLU A 224 -13.15 -1.39 -16.12
CA GLU A 224 -13.20 -2.61 -15.31
C GLU A 224 -14.62 -2.86 -14.80
N GLU A 225 -14.98 -4.14 -14.68
CA GLU A 225 -16.21 -4.56 -14.00
C GLU A 225 -16.29 -3.89 -12.62
N TYR A 226 -17.44 -3.38 -12.26
CA TYR A 226 -17.70 -2.90 -10.91
C TYR A 226 -18.32 -4.01 -10.09
N ALA A 227 -17.48 -4.73 -9.32
CA ALA A 227 -17.96 -5.78 -8.42
C ALA A 227 -18.80 -5.17 -7.29
N LEU A 228 -20.04 -5.64 -7.15
CA LEU A 228 -20.98 -5.14 -6.13
C LEU A 228 -20.88 -5.94 -4.84
N GLY A 229 -20.59 -5.24 -3.74
CA GLY A 229 -20.52 -5.81 -2.41
C GLY A 229 -19.75 -4.93 -1.43
N PRO A 230 -19.68 -5.31 -0.17
CA PRO A 230 -18.84 -4.63 0.82
C PRO A 230 -17.37 -4.82 0.48
N SER A 231 -16.60 -3.75 0.58
CA SER A 231 -15.15 -3.82 0.46
C SER A 231 -14.52 -4.38 1.74
N VAL A 232 -13.46 -5.14 1.58
CA VAL A 232 -12.61 -5.65 2.65
C VAL A 232 -11.16 -5.68 2.18
N ASN A 233 -10.26 -5.18 3.01
CA ASN A 233 -8.84 -5.32 2.82
C ASN A 233 -8.37 -6.50 3.68
N LEU A 234 -7.72 -7.47 3.07
CA LEU A 234 -7.06 -8.59 3.74
C LEU A 234 -5.60 -8.18 3.94
N ASN A 235 -5.24 -7.79 5.16
CA ASN A 235 -3.88 -7.35 5.47
C ASN A 235 -3.07 -8.54 5.94
N PHE A 236 -2.21 -9.02 5.08
CA PHE A 236 -1.33 -10.16 5.32
C PHE A 236 0.09 -9.73 5.69
N PHE A 237 0.81 -10.68 6.23
CA PHE A 237 2.26 -10.63 6.42
C PHE A 237 2.87 -11.96 5.99
N PHE A 238 3.85 -11.93 5.10
CA PHE A 238 4.65 -13.11 4.79
C PHE A 238 6.02 -12.99 5.46
N SER A 239 6.32 -13.98 6.29
CA SER A 239 7.61 -14.08 6.97
C SER A 239 8.56 -14.98 6.21
N PRO A 240 9.64 -14.45 5.58
CA PRO A 240 10.68 -15.31 5.03
C PRO A 240 11.44 -16.10 6.09
N VAL A 241 11.47 -15.59 7.33
CA VAL A 241 12.18 -16.27 8.43
C VAL A 241 11.47 -17.53 8.85
N PHE A 242 10.13 -17.52 8.92
CA PHE A 242 9.31 -18.70 9.25
C PHE A 242 8.77 -19.43 8.03
N GLU A 243 8.83 -18.83 6.83
CA GLU A 243 8.15 -19.30 5.62
C GLU A 243 6.63 -19.46 5.81
N GLU A 244 6.02 -18.51 6.52
CA GLU A 244 4.61 -18.54 6.89
C GLU A 244 3.86 -17.29 6.46
N LEU A 245 2.60 -17.50 6.08
CA LEU A 245 1.62 -16.44 5.83
C LEU A 245 0.78 -16.19 7.09
N GLU A 246 0.64 -14.93 7.45
CA GLU A 246 -0.14 -14.47 8.60
C GLU A 246 -1.21 -13.48 8.15
N LEU A 247 -2.40 -13.55 8.71
CA LEU A 247 -3.42 -12.51 8.57
C LEU A 247 -3.29 -11.55 9.76
N MET A 248 -2.82 -10.33 9.50
CA MET A 248 -2.64 -9.31 10.53
C MET A 248 -3.93 -8.63 10.94
N GLY A 249 -4.90 -8.62 10.04
CA GLY A 249 -6.22 -8.05 10.29
C GLY A 249 -6.95 -7.71 9.02
N THR A 250 -8.19 -7.30 9.18
CA THR A 250 -9.03 -6.85 8.07
C THR A 250 -9.62 -5.49 8.36
N ASP A 251 -9.86 -4.70 7.32
CA ASP A 251 -10.45 -3.38 7.42
C ASP A 251 -11.27 -3.02 6.18
N THR A 252 -12.00 -1.95 6.27
CA THR A 252 -12.66 -1.32 5.13
C THR A 252 -12.30 0.16 5.07
N ARG A 253 -12.23 0.72 3.86
CA ARG A 253 -11.94 2.14 3.65
C ARG A 253 -13.15 3.00 3.93
N ARG A 254 -12.88 4.14 4.55
CA ARG A 254 -13.78 5.28 4.56
C ARG A 254 -13.41 6.20 3.38
N GLN A 255 -14.43 6.56 2.61
CA GLN A 255 -14.22 7.36 1.40
C GLN A 255 -15.04 8.64 1.46
N THR A 256 -14.36 9.78 1.20
CA THR A 256 -15.00 11.08 1.19
C THR A 256 -16.09 11.13 0.14
N ASN A 257 -17.07 11.91 0.41
CA ASN A 257 -18.41 12.14 -0.08
C ASN A 257 -19.21 10.89 -0.52
N LEU A 258 -18.58 9.76 -0.91
CA LEU A 258 -19.31 8.51 -1.14
C LEU A 258 -20.11 8.08 0.10
N GLU A 259 -19.49 8.13 1.29
CA GLU A 259 -20.21 7.85 2.53
C GLU A 259 -21.29 8.90 2.84
N GLY A 260 -21.04 10.16 2.48
CA GLY A 260 -22.03 11.22 2.56
C GLY A 260 -23.26 10.92 1.69
N PHE A 261 -23.04 10.48 0.44
CA PHE A 261 -24.15 10.04 -0.44
C PHE A 261 -24.98 8.92 0.16
N ARG A 262 -24.35 7.94 0.81
CA ARG A 262 -25.04 6.82 1.45
C ARG A 262 -25.90 7.23 2.64
N ASN A 263 -25.60 8.35 3.28
CA ASN A 263 -26.32 8.87 4.45
C ASN A 263 -27.46 9.83 4.08
N VAL A 264 -27.56 10.24 2.80
CA VAL A 264 -28.66 11.10 2.36
C VAL A 264 -29.91 10.25 2.17
N PRO A 265 -31.05 10.60 2.81
CA PRO A 265 -32.28 9.86 2.66
C PRO A 265 -32.79 9.92 1.21
N PRO A 266 -33.47 8.88 0.71
CA PRO A 266 -34.00 8.85 -0.67
C PRO A 266 -34.83 10.07 -1.04
N SER A 267 -35.58 10.63 -0.09
CA SER A 267 -36.39 11.85 -0.27
C SER A 267 -35.56 13.09 -0.63
N ALA A 268 -34.30 13.13 -0.23
CA ALA A 268 -33.39 14.25 -0.48
C ALA A 268 -32.38 13.96 -1.61
N SER A 269 -32.46 12.81 -2.30
CA SER A 269 -31.48 12.39 -3.33
C SER A 269 -31.36 13.40 -4.49
N ASN A 270 -32.43 14.15 -4.80
CA ASN A 270 -32.40 15.22 -5.81
C ASN A 270 -31.40 16.35 -5.46
N ALA A 271 -31.11 16.58 -4.19
CA ALA A 271 -30.13 17.59 -3.76
C ALA A 271 -28.70 17.19 -4.12
N LEU A 272 -28.44 15.91 -4.40
CA LEU A 272 -27.14 15.41 -4.83
C LEU A 272 -26.89 15.54 -6.34
N ARG A 273 -27.90 15.97 -7.11
CA ARG A 273 -27.73 16.22 -8.55
C ARG A 273 -26.69 17.32 -8.76
N GLY A 274 -25.65 17.01 -9.52
CA GLY A 274 -24.54 17.94 -9.78
C GLY A 274 -23.41 17.89 -8.73
N VAL A 275 -23.54 17.13 -7.64
CA VAL A 275 -22.43 16.87 -6.74
C VAL A 275 -21.59 15.73 -7.30
N ALA A 276 -20.35 16.01 -7.67
CA ALA A 276 -19.44 14.97 -8.14
C ALA A 276 -19.14 13.96 -7.03
N MET A 277 -19.36 12.67 -7.31
CA MET A 277 -18.98 11.61 -6.38
C MET A 277 -17.46 11.47 -6.35
N ARG A 278 -16.87 11.47 -5.14
CA ARG A 278 -15.45 11.29 -4.92
C ARG A 278 -15.20 10.07 -4.04
N MET A 279 -14.18 9.30 -4.40
CA MET A 279 -13.76 8.08 -3.69
C MET A 279 -12.36 8.28 -3.11
N GLU A 280 -12.12 9.41 -2.45
CA GLU A 280 -10.86 9.72 -1.80
C GLU A 280 -10.83 9.07 -0.41
N GLU A 281 -9.69 8.52 -0.03
CA GLU A 281 -9.52 7.90 1.27
C GLU A 281 -9.57 8.94 2.39
N ALA A 282 -10.45 8.73 3.36
CA ALA A 282 -10.58 9.53 4.58
C ALA A 282 -10.11 8.77 5.84
N GLY A 283 -9.80 7.48 5.71
CA GLY A 283 -9.35 6.61 6.79
C GLY A 283 -9.86 5.18 6.63
N HIS A 284 -9.65 4.38 7.66
CA HIS A 284 -9.99 2.97 7.69
C HIS A 284 -10.81 2.63 8.93
N ILE A 285 -11.66 1.62 8.82
CA ILE A 285 -12.40 1.02 9.93
C ILE A 285 -11.98 -0.44 10.02
N ALA A 286 -11.48 -0.86 11.19
CA ALA A 286 -11.25 -2.26 11.49
C ALA A 286 -12.57 -3.04 11.37
N ALA A 287 -12.56 -4.13 10.64
CA ALA A 287 -13.73 -4.96 10.39
C ALA A 287 -13.30 -6.43 10.42
N THR A 288 -14.24 -7.32 10.66
CA THR A 288 -13.99 -8.77 10.54
C THR A 288 -14.74 -9.33 9.33
N ILE A 289 -14.25 -10.45 8.81
CA ILE A 289 -14.96 -11.26 7.81
C ILE A 289 -15.55 -12.49 8.48
N LEU A 290 -16.45 -13.15 7.77
CA LEU A 290 -16.99 -14.44 8.23
C LEU A 290 -15.86 -15.46 8.36
N GLU A 291 -15.86 -16.27 9.40
CA GLU A 291 -14.85 -17.30 9.62
C GLU A 291 -14.76 -18.28 8.44
N SER A 292 -15.89 -18.61 7.83
CA SER A 292 -15.96 -19.43 6.61
C SER A 292 -15.25 -18.82 5.38
N MET A 293 -14.89 -17.55 5.43
CA MET A 293 -14.14 -16.88 4.38
C MET A 293 -12.63 -16.82 4.66
N LEU A 294 -12.18 -17.25 5.83
CA LEU A 294 -10.75 -17.22 6.18
C LEU A 294 -9.94 -18.19 5.33
N GLU A 295 -10.43 -19.41 5.16
CA GLU A 295 -9.74 -20.42 4.32
C GLU A 295 -9.60 -19.94 2.86
N PRO A 296 -10.64 -19.45 2.16
CA PRO A 296 -10.48 -18.83 0.85
C PRO A 296 -9.53 -17.63 0.84
N ALA A 297 -9.53 -16.81 1.90
CA ALA A 297 -8.63 -15.66 2.00
C ALA A 297 -7.17 -16.11 2.13
N PHE A 298 -6.85 -17.07 2.99
CA PHE A 298 -5.50 -17.62 3.10
C PHE A 298 -5.05 -18.28 1.81
N ALA A 299 -5.90 -19.09 1.18
CA ALA A 299 -5.59 -19.71 -0.12
C ALA A 299 -5.29 -18.66 -1.21
N MET A 300 -5.94 -17.48 -1.19
CA MET A 300 -5.60 -16.37 -2.08
C MET A 300 -4.20 -15.82 -1.76
N GLY A 301 -3.91 -15.56 -0.48
CA GLY A 301 -2.62 -15.04 -0.04
C GLY A 301 -1.47 -15.98 -0.40
N GLU A 302 -1.62 -17.27 -0.20
CA GLU A 302 -0.62 -18.31 -0.54
C GLU A 302 -0.33 -18.33 -2.04
N ARG A 303 -1.37 -18.36 -2.88
CA ARG A 303 -1.18 -18.31 -4.34
C ARG A 303 -0.54 -17.01 -4.79
N PHE A 304 -0.86 -15.89 -4.13
CA PHE A 304 -0.25 -14.59 -4.43
C PHE A 304 1.25 -14.59 -4.14
N ILE A 305 1.68 -15.16 -3.02
CA ILE A 305 3.10 -15.28 -2.64
C ILE A 305 3.88 -16.08 -3.69
N VAL A 306 3.31 -17.22 -4.11
CA VAL A 306 3.93 -18.06 -5.16
C VAL A 306 4.08 -17.27 -6.46
N ALA A 307 3.01 -16.62 -6.93
CA ALA A 307 3.04 -15.82 -8.15
C ALA A 307 4.04 -14.65 -8.07
N ALA A 308 4.09 -13.97 -6.93
CA ALA A 308 5.03 -12.88 -6.71
C ALA A 308 6.49 -13.36 -6.73
N ARG A 309 6.78 -14.54 -6.18
CA ARG A 309 8.12 -15.14 -6.20
C ARG A 309 8.56 -15.52 -7.61
N GLU A 310 7.64 -16.01 -8.43
CA GLU A 310 7.91 -16.38 -9.82
C GLU A 310 8.15 -15.15 -10.72
N LEU A 311 7.33 -14.10 -10.57
CA LEU A 311 7.36 -12.94 -11.45
C LEU A 311 8.40 -11.89 -11.02
N GLN A 312 8.66 -11.76 -9.74
CA GLN A 312 9.57 -10.76 -9.17
C GLN A 312 10.32 -11.31 -7.95
N PRO A 313 11.33 -12.16 -8.15
CA PRO A 313 12.14 -12.67 -7.03
C PRO A 313 12.73 -11.55 -6.16
N PRO A 314 12.86 -11.78 -4.84
CA PRO A 314 12.55 -12.99 -4.07
C PRO A 314 11.06 -13.17 -3.73
N GLY A 315 10.15 -12.39 -4.28
CA GLY A 315 8.73 -12.42 -4.00
C GLY A 315 8.34 -11.47 -2.87
N VAL A 316 7.22 -11.74 -2.20
CA VAL A 316 6.73 -10.94 -1.07
C VAL A 316 7.65 -11.13 0.14
N ILE A 317 7.98 -10.05 0.79
CA ILE A 317 8.66 -9.99 2.08
C ILE A 317 7.87 -9.04 2.98
N GLY A 318 7.39 -9.51 4.11
CA GLY A 318 6.66 -8.70 5.07
C GLY A 318 5.22 -8.41 4.66
N PRO A 319 4.70 -7.20 4.95
CA PRO A 319 3.29 -6.88 4.80
C PRO A 319 2.86 -6.66 3.36
N PHE A 320 1.69 -7.16 3.04
CA PHE A 320 0.95 -6.85 1.81
C PHE A 320 -0.56 -6.90 2.08
N ALA A 321 -1.34 -6.30 1.20
CA ALA A 321 -2.79 -6.37 1.31
C ALA A 321 -3.44 -6.69 -0.02
N LEU A 322 -4.44 -7.58 0.01
CA LEU A 322 -5.35 -7.84 -1.09
C LEU A 322 -6.67 -7.11 -0.79
N GLN A 323 -6.97 -6.11 -1.62
CA GLN A 323 -8.17 -5.30 -1.45
C GLN A 323 -9.31 -5.91 -2.26
N CYS A 324 -10.31 -6.41 -1.57
CA CYS A 324 -11.37 -7.22 -2.16
C CYS A 324 -12.75 -6.60 -1.98
N VAL A 325 -13.67 -7.06 -2.81
CA VAL A 325 -15.11 -6.94 -2.60
C VAL A 325 -15.65 -8.35 -2.32
N VAL A 326 -16.54 -8.46 -1.34
CA VAL A 326 -17.28 -9.70 -1.08
C VAL A 326 -18.56 -9.66 -1.89
N THR A 327 -18.68 -10.50 -2.90
CA THR A 327 -19.90 -10.55 -3.74
C THR A 327 -21.04 -11.28 -3.05
N ALA A 328 -22.26 -11.00 -3.48
CA ALA A 328 -23.41 -11.78 -3.07
C ALA A 328 -23.31 -13.21 -3.61
N GLY A 329 -23.64 -14.18 -2.77
CA GLY A 329 -23.61 -15.61 -3.15
C GLY A 329 -24.99 -16.24 -3.11
N PRO A 330 -25.14 -17.54 -3.15
CA PRO A 330 -24.17 -18.61 -2.90
C PRO A 330 -23.35 -19.06 -4.13
N PRO A 331 -22.04 -19.35 -4.01
CA PRO A 331 -21.20 -18.99 -2.87
C PRO A 331 -20.82 -17.49 -2.88
N LYS A 332 -20.46 -16.93 -1.72
CA LYS A 332 -19.79 -15.62 -1.64
C LYS A 332 -18.38 -15.75 -2.20
N GLU A 333 -17.94 -14.75 -2.97
CA GLU A 333 -16.61 -14.72 -3.55
C GLU A 333 -15.84 -13.47 -3.13
N LEU A 334 -14.53 -13.59 -3.03
CA LEU A 334 -13.60 -12.48 -2.89
C LEU A 334 -13.09 -12.06 -4.27
N VAL A 335 -13.44 -10.86 -4.69
CA VAL A 335 -12.96 -10.26 -5.95
C VAL A 335 -11.90 -9.23 -5.61
N CYS A 336 -10.64 -9.51 -5.89
CA CYS A 336 -9.52 -8.63 -5.60
C CYS A 336 -9.40 -7.54 -6.68
N TYR A 337 -9.56 -6.27 -6.30
CA TYR A 337 -9.53 -5.14 -7.23
C TYR A 337 -8.28 -4.26 -7.09
N ASP A 338 -7.50 -4.44 -6.04
CA ASP A 338 -6.27 -3.68 -5.79
C ASP A 338 -5.32 -4.46 -4.89
N VAL A 339 -4.03 -4.19 -5.01
CA VAL A 339 -2.96 -4.82 -4.22
C VAL A 339 -2.09 -3.73 -3.60
N SER A 340 -1.64 -3.94 -2.38
CA SER A 340 -0.61 -3.13 -1.73
C SER A 340 0.54 -4.02 -1.30
N LEU A 341 1.76 -3.67 -1.70
CA LEU A 341 2.98 -4.49 -1.53
C LEU A 341 3.97 -3.84 -0.53
N ARG A 342 3.45 -3.18 0.46
CA ARG A 342 4.15 -2.43 1.51
C ARG A 342 3.27 -2.36 2.75
N ILE A 343 3.73 -1.69 3.82
CA ILE A 343 2.90 -1.49 5.01
C ILE A 343 1.59 -0.79 4.64
N PRO A 344 0.41 -1.37 4.97
CA PRO A 344 -0.88 -0.75 4.71
C PRO A 344 -1.12 0.47 5.61
N GLY A 345 -2.02 1.36 5.19
CA GLY A 345 -2.40 2.56 5.95
C GLY A 345 -3.53 2.35 6.94
N SER A 346 -3.62 1.18 7.53
CA SER A 346 -4.74 0.77 8.38
C SER A 346 -4.29 0.30 9.78
N PRO A 347 -3.77 1.20 10.64
CA PRO A 347 -3.26 0.83 11.96
C PRO A 347 -4.34 0.26 12.89
N GLY A 348 -5.62 0.50 12.57
CA GLY A 348 -6.75 -0.07 13.31
C GLY A 348 -6.88 -1.59 13.21
N THR A 349 -6.22 -2.23 12.24
CA THR A 349 -6.27 -3.69 12.03
C THR A 349 -5.79 -4.49 13.24
N ARG A 350 -4.89 -3.94 14.05
CA ARG A 350 -4.44 -4.56 15.31
C ARG A 350 -5.58 -4.86 16.28
N TYR A 351 -6.71 -4.16 16.18
CA TYR A 351 -7.88 -4.36 17.04
C TYR A 351 -8.87 -5.38 16.47
N THR A 352 -8.57 -5.99 15.33
CA THR A 352 -9.22 -7.23 14.88
C THR A 352 -8.56 -8.42 15.57
N PRO A 353 -9.26 -9.55 15.75
CA PRO A 353 -8.75 -10.64 16.58
C PRO A 353 -7.61 -11.44 15.95
N TYR A 354 -7.32 -11.26 14.66
CA TYR A 354 -6.49 -12.20 13.88
C TYR A 354 -5.04 -12.26 14.35
N SER A 355 -4.41 -11.10 14.61
CA SER A 355 -3.06 -11.08 15.15
C SER A 355 -2.98 -11.68 16.56
N ALA A 356 -4.03 -11.45 17.39
CA ALA A 356 -4.12 -12.01 18.73
C ALA A 356 -4.30 -13.52 18.71
N TYR A 357 -5.07 -14.07 17.75
CA TYR A 357 -5.19 -15.54 17.60
C TYR A 357 -3.85 -16.20 17.28
N ARG A 358 -2.98 -15.51 16.55
CA ARG A 358 -1.65 -16.01 16.20
C ARG A 358 -0.63 -15.82 17.31
N TRP A 359 -0.59 -14.64 17.92
CA TRP A 359 0.48 -14.20 18.81
C TRP A 359 0.10 -14.20 20.30
N GLY A 360 -1.15 -14.54 20.65
CA GLY A 360 -1.65 -14.46 22.03
C GLY A 360 -1.83 -13.04 22.57
N ARG A 361 -1.61 -12.03 21.72
CA ARG A 361 -1.77 -10.59 22.00
C ARG A 361 -1.96 -9.80 20.72
N ASP A 362 -2.49 -8.61 20.84
CA ASP A 362 -2.61 -7.70 19.71
C ASP A 362 -1.24 -7.29 19.20
N VAL A 363 -0.98 -7.51 17.91
CA VAL A 363 0.26 -7.12 17.21
C VAL A 363 -0.09 -6.24 16.04
N SER A 364 0.47 -5.03 15.97
CA SER A 364 0.32 -4.16 14.82
C SER A 364 1.23 -4.58 13.68
N VAL A 365 0.92 -4.17 12.45
CA VAL A 365 1.77 -4.48 11.29
C VAL A 365 3.18 -3.88 11.46
N GLY A 366 3.28 -2.65 11.97
CA GLY A 366 4.57 -2.04 12.26
C GLY A 366 5.37 -2.79 13.34
N GLU A 367 4.69 -3.32 14.36
CA GLU A 367 5.34 -4.16 15.36
C GLU A 367 5.76 -5.51 14.77
N ARG A 368 4.94 -6.12 13.90
CA ARG A 368 5.30 -7.39 13.25
C ARG A 368 6.52 -7.24 12.32
N ILE A 369 6.65 -6.09 11.64
CA ILE A 369 7.87 -5.75 10.88
C ILE A 369 9.09 -5.72 11.82
N ALA A 370 8.98 -5.04 12.96
CA ALA A 370 10.06 -4.95 13.92
C ALA A 370 10.44 -6.33 14.50
N MET A 371 9.44 -7.18 14.79
CA MET A 371 9.66 -8.58 15.21
C MET A 371 10.42 -9.37 14.14
N GLU A 372 10.04 -9.24 12.86
CA GLU A 372 10.72 -9.93 11.77
C GLU A 372 12.19 -9.53 11.66
N ILE A 373 12.47 -8.22 11.75
CA ILE A 373 13.86 -7.71 11.71
C ILE A 373 14.67 -8.19 12.89
N VAL A 374 14.09 -8.21 14.11
CA VAL A 374 14.75 -8.74 15.30
C VAL A 374 15.07 -10.23 15.14
N MET A 375 14.11 -11.03 14.69
CA MET A 375 14.33 -12.46 14.46
C MET A 375 15.37 -12.71 13.35
N ALA A 376 15.29 -11.98 12.24
CA ALA A 376 16.27 -12.08 11.17
C ALA A 376 17.68 -11.68 11.63
N ARG A 377 17.80 -10.64 12.47
CA ARG A 377 19.06 -10.25 13.09
C ARG A 377 19.62 -11.35 13.98
N ASP A 378 18.80 -11.88 14.88
CA ASP A 378 19.21 -12.83 15.91
C ASP A 378 19.55 -14.21 15.32
N THR A 379 18.96 -14.54 14.18
CA THR A 379 19.24 -15.76 13.39
C THR A 379 20.26 -15.55 12.26
N ASN A 380 20.85 -14.36 12.14
CA ASN A 380 21.79 -13.97 11.08
C ASN A 380 21.21 -14.10 9.65
N ARG A 381 19.94 -13.74 9.49
CA ARG A 381 19.16 -13.82 8.25
C ARG A 381 18.63 -12.45 7.77
N LEU A 382 19.28 -11.33 8.14
CA LEU A 382 18.84 -9.99 7.74
C LEU A 382 18.76 -9.83 6.21
N GLU A 383 19.59 -10.54 5.46
CA GLU A 383 19.59 -10.50 3.99
C GLU A 383 18.34 -11.15 3.38
N ASP A 384 17.61 -12.01 4.13
CA ASP A 384 16.38 -12.65 3.66
C ASP A 384 15.19 -11.69 3.70
N VAL A 385 15.28 -10.62 4.48
CA VAL A 385 14.18 -9.66 4.70
C VAL A 385 14.46 -8.26 4.15
N LEU A 386 15.65 -8.03 3.59
CA LEU A 386 16.10 -6.74 3.09
C LEU A 386 16.51 -6.78 1.61
N THR A 387 16.22 -5.69 0.89
CA THR A 387 16.67 -5.51 -0.50
C THR A 387 17.38 -4.18 -0.69
#